data_618452caec99e1bb9a20c93343b545a1
#
_entry.id   618452caec99e1bb9a20c93343b545a1
#
_cell.length_a   1.000
_cell.length_b   1.000
_cell.length_c   1.000
_cell.angle_alpha   90.00
_cell.angle_beta   90.00
_cell.angle_gamma   90.00
#
_symmetry.space_group_name_H-M   'P 1'
#
loop_
_entity.id
_entity.type
_entity.pdbx_description
1 polymer ?
#
loop_
_entity_poly.entity_id
_entity_poly.type
_entity_poly.pdbx_seq_one_letter_code
_entity_poly.pdbx_strand_id
1 'polypeptide(L)'
;MKFYIMAAVLLFVANVAQAQTTNLYTEEEYPQAYCMALNIYYEARGSNLADRVAVADVVQNRVRDTRYPNTICEVVKQGRQHPSGAMIRNQCQFSWYCDGKNDRPQNEDLWIDAQMLAYQMVHEDKYRGITEGATHYHATYVKPHWASTLQLVGRIGAHIFYRWK
;
A
#
# COMPACT_ATOMS: atom_id res chain seq x y z
N MET A 1 52.38 -49.84 -10.05
CA MET A 1 50.98 -49.58 -9.63
C MET A 1 50.88 -48.12 -9.17
N LYS A 2 50.18 -47.29 -9.95
CA LYS A 2 49.94 -45.88 -9.63
C LYS A 2 48.52 -45.76 -9.06
N PHE A 3 48.37 -45.38 -7.77
CA PHE A 3 47.11 -45.11 -7.14
C PHE A 3 46.69 -43.69 -7.44
N TYR A 4 45.54 -43.49 -8.13
CA TYR A 4 44.89 -42.20 -8.32
C TYR A 4 43.92 -41.99 -7.14
N ILE A 5 44.22 -41.03 -6.30
CA ILE A 5 43.30 -40.58 -5.26
C ILE A 5 42.34 -39.60 -5.92
N MET A 6 41.06 -40.01 -6.10
CA MET A 6 39.97 -39.14 -6.47
C MET A 6 39.52 -38.32 -5.26
N ALA A 7 39.81 -37.02 -5.25
CA ALA A 7 39.26 -36.12 -4.25
C ALA A 7 37.83 -35.74 -4.66
N ALA A 8 36.84 -36.18 -3.90
CA ALA A 8 35.45 -35.78 -4.06
C ALA A 8 35.27 -34.36 -3.47
N VAL A 9 35.03 -33.39 -4.32
CA VAL A 9 34.67 -32.03 -3.89
C VAL A 9 33.18 -32.01 -3.57
N LEU A 10 32.85 -31.99 -2.28
CA LEU A 10 31.49 -31.80 -1.78
C LEU A 10 31.16 -30.30 -1.90
N LEU A 11 30.37 -29.93 -2.93
CA LEU A 11 29.77 -28.61 -3.06
C LEU A 11 28.63 -28.48 -2.03
N PHE A 12 28.89 -27.78 -0.93
CA PHE A 12 27.84 -27.33 -0.03
C PHE A 12 27.06 -26.19 -0.72
N VAL A 13 25.87 -26.51 -1.24
CA VAL A 13 24.92 -25.49 -1.67
C VAL A 13 24.23 -24.96 -0.41
N ALA A 14 24.66 -23.79 0.06
CA ALA A 14 23.98 -23.09 1.13
C ALA A 14 22.63 -22.60 0.59
N ASN A 15 21.53 -23.28 0.93
CA ASN A 15 20.19 -22.76 0.72
C ASN A 15 19.99 -21.54 1.65
N VAL A 16 20.12 -20.34 1.11
CA VAL A 16 19.69 -19.14 1.79
C VAL A 16 18.16 -19.16 1.79
N ALA A 17 17.57 -19.63 2.88
CA ALA A 17 16.14 -19.49 3.12
C ALA A 17 15.83 -17.99 3.19
N GLN A 18 15.23 -17.42 2.15
CA GLN A 18 14.66 -16.08 2.22
C GLN A 18 13.50 -16.15 3.22
N ALA A 19 13.61 -15.38 4.30
CA ALA A 19 12.50 -15.18 5.21
C ALA A 19 11.31 -14.60 4.42
N GLN A 20 10.30 -15.42 4.18
CA GLN A 20 9.06 -14.97 3.55
C GLN A 20 8.20 -14.34 4.63
N THR A 21 7.76 -13.11 4.41
CA THR A 21 6.81 -12.44 5.30
C THR A 21 5.52 -13.26 5.33
N THR A 22 5.02 -13.58 6.52
CA THR A 22 3.77 -14.33 6.69
C THR A 22 2.61 -13.51 6.12
N ASN A 23 1.84 -14.09 5.22
CA ASN A 23 0.62 -13.50 4.71
C ASN A 23 -0.60 -14.15 5.39
N LEU A 24 -1.57 -13.34 5.83
CA LEU A 24 -2.87 -13.83 6.28
C LEU A 24 -3.73 -14.29 5.09
N TYR A 25 -3.52 -13.65 3.94
CA TYR A 25 -4.13 -13.98 2.65
C TYR A 25 -3.25 -13.44 1.52
N THR A 26 -3.47 -13.97 0.32
CA THR A 26 -2.73 -13.59 -0.88
C THR A 26 -3.52 -12.60 -1.74
N GLU A 27 -2.85 -11.99 -2.73
CA GLU A 27 -3.51 -11.14 -3.73
C GLU A 27 -4.52 -11.93 -4.57
N GLU A 28 -4.27 -13.22 -4.82
CA GLU A 28 -5.17 -14.09 -5.59
C GLU A 28 -6.46 -14.39 -4.83
N GLU A 29 -6.38 -14.63 -3.52
CA GLU A 29 -7.54 -14.93 -2.67
C GLU A 29 -8.42 -13.70 -2.42
N TYR A 30 -7.80 -12.55 -2.09
CA TYR A 30 -8.50 -11.31 -1.74
C TYR A 30 -7.85 -10.07 -2.37
N PRO A 31 -7.95 -9.90 -3.70
CA PRO A 31 -7.19 -8.85 -4.42
C PRO A 31 -7.46 -7.44 -3.90
N GLN A 32 -8.70 -7.09 -3.59
CA GLN A 32 -9.03 -5.75 -3.12
C GLN A 32 -8.51 -5.47 -1.72
N ALA A 33 -8.61 -6.44 -0.81
CA ALA A 33 -8.05 -6.33 0.54
C ALA A 33 -6.52 -6.31 0.51
N TYR A 34 -5.90 -7.09 -0.37
CA TYR A 34 -4.44 -7.11 -0.51
C TYR A 34 -3.89 -5.75 -1.02
N CYS A 35 -4.51 -5.15 -2.04
CA CYS A 35 -4.16 -3.81 -2.50
C CYS A 35 -4.36 -2.76 -1.40
N MET A 36 -5.45 -2.84 -0.63
CA MET A 36 -5.69 -1.96 0.52
C MET A 36 -4.62 -2.13 1.60
N ALA A 37 -4.24 -3.37 1.91
CA ALA A 37 -3.20 -3.67 2.91
C ALA A 37 -1.84 -3.09 2.51
N LEU A 38 -1.45 -3.23 1.23
CA LEU A 38 -0.24 -2.59 0.71
C LEU A 38 -0.29 -1.07 0.89
N ASN A 39 -1.43 -0.44 0.56
CA ASN A 39 -1.56 1.00 0.71
C ASN A 39 -1.47 1.44 2.18
N ILE A 40 -2.15 0.78 3.09
CA ILE A 40 -2.06 1.04 4.55
C ILE A 40 -0.60 0.89 5.02
N TYR A 41 0.07 -0.17 4.59
CA TYR A 41 1.44 -0.45 4.98
C TYR A 41 2.41 0.65 4.53
N TYR A 42 2.35 1.06 3.27
CA TYR A 42 3.33 2.02 2.73
C TYR A 42 3.02 3.48 3.11
N GLU A 43 1.75 3.84 3.25
CA GLU A 43 1.35 5.21 3.54
C GLU A 43 1.29 5.54 5.04
N ALA A 44 0.94 4.55 5.89
CA ALA A 44 0.63 4.82 7.29
C ALA A 44 1.21 3.82 8.29
N ARG A 45 2.16 2.97 7.90
CA ARG A 45 2.82 2.04 8.85
C ARG A 45 3.48 2.83 9.99
N GLY A 46 3.32 2.34 11.21
CA GLY A 46 3.86 3.00 12.41
C GLY A 46 2.99 4.16 12.94
N SER A 47 1.93 4.53 12.21
CA SER A 47 0.90 5.45 12.70
C SER A 47 -0.09 4.75 13.64
N ASN A 48 -0.88 5.53 14.39
CA ASN A 48 -1.97 4.99 15.18
C ASN A 48 -3.10 4.42 14.31
N LEU A 49 -4.02 3.66 14.92
CA LEU A 49 -5.12 3.03 14.20
C LEU A 49 -5.99 4.05 13.43
N ALA A 50 -6.32 5.19 14.06
CA ALA A 50 -7.18 6.20 13.43
C ALA A 50 -6.57 6.76 12.14
N ASP A 51 -5.27 6.99 12.11
CA ASP A 51 -4.54 7.48 10.93
C ASP A 51 -4.52 6.42 9.81
N ARG A 52 -4.24 5.16 10.14
CA ARG A 52 -4.28 4.04 9.19
C ARG A 52 -5.68 3.84 8.59
N VAL A 53 -6.71 3.90 9.42
CA VAL A 53 -8.12 3.85 8.99
C VAL A 53 -8.45 5.02 8.07
N ALA A 54 -8.02 6.24 8.40
CA ALA A 54 -8.31 7.43 7.61
C ALA A 54 -7.68 7.37 6.22
N VAL A 55 -6.43 6.90 6.12
CA VAL A 55 -5.76 6.68 4.81
C VAL A 55 -6.53 5.66 3.97
N ALA A 56 -6.98 4.56 4.56
CA ALA A 56 -7.76 3.53 3.87
C ALA A 56 -9.16 4.03 3.48
N ASP A 57 -9.83 4.83 4.33
CA ASP A 57 -11.15 5.42 4.03
C ASP A 57 -11.08 6.36 2.81
N VAL A 58 -9.97 7.08 2.61
CA VAL A 58 -9.75 7.88 1.38
C VAL A 58 -9.76 7.00 0.13
N VAL A 59 -9.14 5.82 0.16
CA VAL A 59 -9.20 4.87 -0.97
C VAL A 59 -10.63 4.43 -1.24
N GLN A 60 -11.39 4.07 -0.20
CA GLN A 60 -12.79 3.69 -0.33
C GLN A 60 -13.67 4.85 -0.83
N ASN A 61 -13.40 6.09 -0.41
CA ASN A 61 -14.10 7.27 -0.91
C ASN A 61 -13.83 7.49 -2.40
N ARG A 62 -12.58 7.33 -2.84
CA ARG A 62 -12.21 7.39 -4.26
C ARG A 62 -12.94 6.33 -5.09
N VAL A 63 -13.03 5.08 -4.62
CA VAL A 63 -13.77 4.02 -5.32
C VAL A 63 -15.25 4.38 -5.54
N ARG A 64 -15.87 5.16 -4.64
CA ARG A 64 -17.28 5.60 -4.75
C ARG A 64 -17.46 6.87 -5.56
N ASP A 65 -16.40 7.60 -5.81
CA ASP A 65 -16.41 8.87 -6.52
C ASP A 65 -16.11 8.63 -8.01
N THR A 66 -17.04 9.00 -8.89
CA THR A 66 -16.96 8.75 -10.35
C THR A 66 -15.75 9.39 -11.04
N ARG A 67 -15.01 10.26 -10.33
CA ARG A 67 -13.76 10.87 -10.81
C ARG A 67 -12.56 9.92 -10.74
N TYR A 68 -12.71 8.80 -10.05
CA TYR A 68 -11.64 7.81 -9.81
C TYR A 68 -12.04 6.44 -10.36
N PRO A 69 -11.09 5.50 -10.47
CA PRO A 69 -11.40 4.11 -10.76
C PRO A 69 -12.35 3.50 -9.71
N ASN A 70 -13.11 2.48 -10.11
CA ASN A 70 -14.17 1.90 -9.29
C ASN A 70 -13.74 0.65 -8.51
N THR A 71 -12.45 0.33 -8.49
CA THR A 71 -11.89 -0.74 -7.66
C THR A 71 -10.74 -0.23 -6.80
N ILE A 72 -10.54 -0.87 -5.64
CA ILE A 72 -9.45 -0.49 -4.71
C ILE A 72 -8.09 -0.64 -5.38
N CYS A 73 -7.86 -1.77 -6.07
CA CYS A 73 -6.59 -2.00 -6.74
C CYS A 73 -6.29 -0.94 -7.81
N GLU A 74 -7.27 -0.55 -8.61
CA GLU A 74 -7.08 0.49 -9.62
C GLU A 74 -6.83 1.86 -9.00
N VAL A 75 -7.55 2.21 -7.92
CA VAL A 75 -7.29 3.45 -7.17
C VAL A 75 -5.90 3.48 -6.59
N VAL A 76 -5.45 2.38 -5.98
CA VAL A 76 -4.12 2.27 -5.35
C VAL A 76 -3.01 2.30 -6.41
N LYS A 77 -3.23 1.64 -7.53
CA LYS A 77 -2.27 1.55 -8.65
C LYS A 77 -2.40 2.71 -9.66
N GLN A 78 -3.23 3.73 -9.38
CA GLN A 78 -3.47 4.85 -10.29
C GLN A 78 -2.22 5.71 -10.47
N GLY A 79 -1.87 6.05 -11.71
CA GLY A 79 -0.75 6.90 -12.04
C GLY A 79 -0.68 7.22 -13.54
N ARG A 80 0.28 8.07 -13.90
CA ARG A 80 0.54 8.35 -15.32
C ARG A 80 1.31 7.20 -15.96
N GLN A 81 0.94 6.90 -17.19
CA GLN A 81 1.53 5.79 -17.96
C GLN A 81 2.19 6.31 -19.23
N HIS A 82 3.22 5.61 -19.67
CA HIS A 82 3.75 5.71 -21.03
C HIS A 82 2.75 5.11 -22.04
N PRO A 83 2.88 5.41 -23.33
CA PRO A 83 2.05 4.77 -24.37
C PRO A 83 2.13 3.24 -24.38
N SER A 84 3.19 2.66 -23.82
CA SER A 84 3.38 1.20 -23.64
C SER A 84 2.57 0.61 -22.48
N GLY A 85 1.88 1.44 -21.66
CA GLY A 85 1.20 1.02 -20.44
C GLY A 85 2.08 0.97 -19.19
N ALA A 86 3.40 1.14 -19.33
CA ALA A 86 4.30 1.17 -18.17
C ALA A 86 4.11 2.46 -17.35
N MET A 87 4.12 2.33 -16.02
CA MET A 87 4.01 3.49 -15.11
C MET A 87 5.20 4.44 -15.26
N ILE A 88 4.92 5.73 -15.29
CA ILE A 88 5.96 6.76 -15.23
C ILE A 88 6.42 6.88 -13.79
N ARG A 89 7.71 6.71 -13.56
CA ARG A 89 8.31 6.75 -12.23
C ARG A 89 7.97 8.03 -11.47
N ASN A 90 7.60 7.90 -10.20
CA ASN A 90 7.22 8.98 -9.30
C ASN A 90 6.00 9.82 -9.77
N GLN A 91 5.13 9.27 -10.63
CA GLN A 91 3.92 9.93 -11.10
C GLN A 91 2.64 9.14 -10.76
N CYS A 92 2.68 8.36 -9.68
CA CYS A 92 1.52 7.66 -9.14
C CYS A 92 0.84 8.47 -8.05
N GLN A 93 -0.46 8.20 -7.83
CA GLN A 93 -1.24 8.81 -6.74
C GLN A 93 -0.67 8.44 -5.37
N PHE A 94 -0.27 7.17 -5.22
CA PHE A 94 0.49 6.67 -4.07
C PHE A 94 1.92 6.44 -4.54
N SER A 95 2.85 7.25 -4.01
CA SER A 95 4.21 7.35 -4.53
C SER A 95 4.99 6.05 -4.46
N TRP A 96 4.73 5.21 -3.46
CA TRP A 96 5.40 3.93 -3.26
C TRP A 96 5.21 2.98 -4.44
N TYR A 97 4.04 2.99 -5.10
CA TYR A 97 3.71 2.06 -6.17
C TYR A 97 4.58 2.21 -7.43
N CYS A 98 5.14 3.39 -7.68
CA CYS A 98 6.00 3.61 -8.86
C CYS A 98 7.29 4.38 -8.55
N ASP A 99 7.83 4.27 -7.34
CA ASP A 99 9.11 4.88 -6.96
C ASP A 99 10.33 4.04 -7.44
N GLY A 100 10.07 2.85 -7.98
CA GLY A 100 11.06 1.93 -8.53
C GLY A 100 11.74 1.07 -7.47
N LYS A 101 11.21 1.01 -6.26
CA LYS A 101 11.63 0.08 -5.23
C LYS A 101 10.81 -1.20 -5.26
N ASN A 102 11.19 -2.16 -4.45
CA ASN A 102 10.45 -3.40 -4.28
C ASN A 102 9.28 -3.18 -3.31
N ASP A 103 8.07 -3.49 -3.76
CA ASP A 103 6.81 -3.33 -3.00
C ASP A 103 6.49 -4.56 -2.12
N ARG A 104 7.53 -5.24 -1.62
CA ARG A 104 7.37 -6.33 -0.64
C ARG A 104 7.47 -5.77 0.77
N PRO A 105 6.43 -5.94 1.62
CA PRO A 105 6.51 -5.57 3.03
C PRO A 105 7.68 -6.27 3.72
N GLN A 106 8.47 -5.51 4.50
CA GLN A 106 9.68 -6.03 5.15
C GLN A 106 9.49 -6.25 6.65
N ASN A 107 8.49 -5.62 7.28
CA ASN A 107 8.15 -5.79 8.68
C ASN A 107 6.88 -6.64 8.79
N GLU A 108 7.04 -7.86 9.32
CA GLU A 108 5.98 -8.85 9.39
C GLU A 108 4.81 -8.40 10.25
N ASP A 109 5.07 -7.89 11.46
CA ASP A 109 4.02 -7.47 12.39
C ASP A 109 3.17 -6.33 11.79
N LEU A 110 3.82 -5.31 11.22
CA LEU A 110 3.13 -4.19 10.58
C LEU A 110 2.37 -4.62 9.31
N TRP A 111 2.87 -5.66 8.63
CA TRP A 111 2.20 -6.22 7.46
C TRP A 111 0.95 -7.01 7.86
N ILE A 112 1.03 -7.87 8.86
CA ILE A 112 -0.10 -8.60 9.43
C ILE A 112 -1.18 -7.62 9.91
N ASP A 113 -0.80 -6.59 10.67
CA ASP A 113 -1.71 -5.53 11.12
C ASP A 113 -2.41 -4.81 9.95
N ALA A 114 -1.67 -4.51 8.88
CA ALA A 114 -2.24 -3.88 7.68
C ALA A 114 -3.22 -4.80 6.96
N GLN A 115 -2.91 -6.09 6.84
CA GLN A 115 -3.80 -7.09 6.25
C GLN A 115 -5.09 -7.28 7.08
N MET A 116 -4.99 -7.38 8.39
CA MET A 116 -6.15 -7.49 9.27
C MET A 116 -7.08 -6.27 9.13
N LEU A 117 -6.51 -5.07 9.19
CA LEU A 117 -7.29 -3.83 9.04
C LEU A 117 -7.93 -3.74 7.66
N ALA A 118 -7.20 -4.04 6.59
CA ALA A 118 -7.72 -4.02 5.23
C ALA A 118 -8.89 -4.99 5.05
N TYR A 119 -8.77 -6.22 5.57
CA TYR A 119 -9.85 -7.20 5.52
C TYR A 119 -11.12 -6.69 6.23
N GLN A 120 -10.97 -6.15 7.43
CA GLN A 120 -12.08 -5.59 8.19
C GLN A 120 -12.78 -4.43 7.47
N MET A 121 -12.02 -3.56 6.82
CA MET A 121 -12.58 -2.42 6.09
C MET A 121 -13.25 -2.82 4.77
N VAL A 122 -12.68 -3.80 4.06
CA VAL A 122 -13.16 -4.20 2.72
C VAL A 122 -14.31 -5.20 2.79
N HIS A 123 -14.24 -6.18 3.71
CA HIS A 123 -15.20 -7.29 3.77
C HIS A 123 -16.21 -7.17 4.93
N GLU A 124 -15.85 -6.49 6.02
CA GLU A 124 -16.71 -6.33 7.18
C GLU A 124 -17.31 -4.91 7.29
N ASP A 125 -16.99 -4.03 6.34
CA ASP A 125 -17.46 -2.62 6.26
C ASP A 125 -17.17 -1.79 7.54
N LYS A 126 -16.12 -2.16 8.29
CA LYS A 126 -15.74 -1.46 9.53
C LYS A 126 -15.06 -0.13 9.25
N TYR A 127 -15.18 0.81 10.19
CA TYR A 127 -14.48 2.09 10.23
C TYR A 127 -14.76 3.05 9.07
N ARG A 128 -15.83 2.83 8.32
CA ARG A 128 -16.19 3.66 7.17
C ARG A 128 -16.57 5.08 7.59
N GLY A 129 -16.17 6.07 6.76
CA GLY A 129 -16.63 7.45 6.85
C GLY A 129 -15.91 8.32 7.87
N ILE A 130 -14.82 7.82 8.48
CA ILE A 130 -14.03 8.61 9.45
C ILE A 130 -13.48 9.91 8.86
N THR A 131 -13.29 9.98 7.54
CA THR A 131 -12.78 11.15 6.81
C THR A 131 -13.88 11.96 6.13
N GLU A 132 -15.16 11.72 6.42
CA GLU A 132 -16.31 12.49 5.88
C GLU A 132 -16.25 12.68 4.34
N GLY A 133 -15.87 11.65 3.61
CA GLY A 133 -15.78 11.68 2.14
C GLY A 133 -14.51 12.32 1.58
N ALA A 134 -13.45 12.47 2.38
CA ALA A 134 -12.17 12.96 1.89
C ALA A 134 -11.61 12.05 0.79
N THR A 135 -11.07 12.67 -0.25
CA THR A 135 -10.40 12.02 -1.38
C THR A 135 -8.94 12.43 -1.52
N HIS A 136 -8.50 13.39 -0.71
CA HIS A 136 -7.13 13.90 -0.69
C HIS A 136 -6.61 14.01 0.74
N TYR A 137 -5.31 13.81 0.89
CA TYR A 137 -4.61 14.09 2.13
C TYR A 137 -3.14 14.43 1.85
N HIS A 138 -2.51 15.04 2.83
CA HIS A 138 -1.06 15.22 2.86
C HIS A 138 -0.54 15.14 4.31
N ALA A 139 0.73 14.84 4.47
CA ALA A 139 1.37 14.85 5.77
C ALA A 139 1.37 16.27 6.38
N THR A 140 1.23 16.38 7.71
CA THR A 140 1.10 17.68 8.42
C THR A 140 2.25 18.65 8.18
N TYR A 141 3.43 18.17 7.80
CA TYR A 141 4.62 18.98 7.51
C TYR A 141 4.73 19.44 6.04
N VAL A 142 3.79 19.04 5.18
CA VAL A 142 3.74 19.40 3.74
C VAL A 142 2.64 20.44 3.52
N LYS A 143 2.82 21.35 2.56
CA LYS A 143 1.81 22.34 2.14
C LYS A 143 1.65 22.32 0.62
N PRO A 144 0.87 21.38 0.06
CA PRO A 144 0.70 21.29 -1.38
C PRO A 144 -0.22 22.41 -1.88
N HIS A 145 0.05 22.89 -3.10
CA HIS A 145 -0.72 24.01 -3.71
C HIS A 145 -2.21 23.68 -3.85
N TRP A 146 -2.56 22.42 -4.13
CA TRP A 146 -3.94 22.00 -4.32
C TRP A 146 -4.79 22.10 -3.04
N ALA A 147 -4.18 22.08 -1.84
CA ALA A 147 -4.92 22.09 -0.57
C ALA A 147 -5.86 23.30 -0.44
N SER A 148 -5.48 24.47 -0.97
CA SER A 148 -6.31 25.68 -0.95
C SER A 148 -7.52 25.61 -1.88
N THR A 149 -7.53 24.71 -2.86
CA THR A 149 -8.63 24.55 -3.83
C THR A 149 -9.72 23.60 -3.36
N LEU A 150 -9.45 22.80 -2.34
CA LEU A 150 -10.33 21.78 -1.77
C LEU A 150 -10.96 22.25 -0.45
N GLN A 151 -12.00 21.54 -0.02
CA GLN A 151 -12.60 21.75 1.30
C GLN A 151 -11.81 20.96 2.35
N LEU A 152 -11.31 21.66 3.37
CA LEU A 152 -10.69 21.03 4.54
C LEU A 152 -11.74 20.20 5.28
N VAL A 153 -11.42 18.95 5.58
CA VAL A 153 -12.19 18.09 6.48
C VAL A 153 -11.62 18.17 7.90
N GLY A 154 -10.32 17.91 8.06
CA GLY A 154 -9.70 17.96 9.38
C GLY A 154 -8.35 17.26 9.40
N ARG A 155 -7.81 17.13 10.62
CA ARG A 155 -6.57 16.40 10.89
C ARG A 155 -6.87 15.10 11.64
N ILE A 156 -6.30 13.98 11.15
CA ILE A 156 -6.28 12.70 11.86
C ILE A 156 -4.83 12.21 11.86
N GLY A 157 -4.28 11.96 13.04
CA GLY A 157 -2.88 11.52 13.17
C GLY A 157 -1.88 12.47 12.53
N ALA A 158 -1.08 11.94 11.62
CA ALA A 158 -0.03 12.66 10.91
C ALA A 158 -0.51 13.32 9.60
N HIS A 159 -1.79 13.21 9.25
CA HIS A 159 -2.34 13.66 7.97
C HIS A 159 -3.43 14.72 8.12
N ILE A 160 -3.57 15.57 7.09
CA ILE A 160 -4.65 16.55 6.92
C ILE A 160 -5.46 16.14 5.70
N PHE A 161 -6.79 16.03 5.88
CA PHE A 161 -7.72 15.46 4.92
C PHE A 161 -8.59 16.53 4.26
N TYR A 162 -8.88 16.31 2.97
CA TYR A 162 -9.64 17.23 2.14
C TYR A 162 -10.60 16.49 1.23
N ARG A 163 -11.73 17.14 0.89
CA ARG A 163 -12.69 16.67 -0.11
C ARG A 163 -12.92 17.71 -1.19
N TRP A 164 -13.53 17.31 -2.28
CA TRP A 164 -14.03 18.25 -3.29
C TRP A 164 -15.09 19.18 -2.69
N LYS A 165 -15.14 20.41 -3.22
CA LYS A 165 -16.18 21.42 -2.89
C LYS A 165 -17.50 21.05 -3.52
#